data_be706baf3be08b63e76f4a3edfca3561
#
_entry.id   be706baf3be08b63e76f4a3edfca3561
#
_cell.length_a   1.000
_cell.length_b   1.000
_cell.length_c   1.000
_cell.angle_alpha   90.00
_cell.angle_beta   90.00
_cell.angle_gamma   90.00
#
_symmetry.space_group_name_H-M   'P 1'
#
loop_
_entity.id
_entity.type
_entity.pdbx_description
1 polymer ?
#
loop_
_entity_poly.entity_id
_entity_poly.type
_entity_poly.pdbx_seq_one_letter_code
_entity_poly.pdbx_strand_id
1 'polypeptide(L)'
;GRDAITPQGWRPGEDVHEFSDKLCDEALQRISDLFTSWHDTQDGLIRCFPAAALVESSSPALLDGVVSFAESHDLGYTIHLAQSRLEIESMKRLRGVRPTFYLFKHGFLGPRLFAAHCRYVDKSEIALLGNSRTIVTHQSAMAGNRGVIPPIPELRSAGCPIAMGTDNNTQDMVEAMRVALLTERISRDDGTNPQPE
;
A
#
# COMPACT_ATOMS: atom_id res chain seq x y z
N GLY A 1 -5.79 9.52 -3.52
CA GLY A 1 -6.62 9.79 -4.69
C GLY A 1 -6.74 8.60 -5.64
N ARG A 2 -7.61 8.69 -6.59
CA ARG A 2 -7.74 7.80 -7.76
C ARG A 2 -8.25 8.64 -8.93
N ASP A 3 -7.87 8.28 -10.12
CA ASP A 3 -8.27 8.97 -11.35
C ASP A 3 -8.90 8.04 -12.40
N ALA A 4 -9.19 6.81 -12.01
CA ALA A 4 -9.92 5.84 -12.81
C ALA A 4 -11.37 6.26 -13.04
N ILE A 5 -11.85 6.12 -14.27
CA ILE A 5 -13.26 6.20 -14.61
C ILE A 5 -13.89 4.85 -14.27
N THR A 6 -14.73 4.83 -13.26
CA THR A 6 -15.33 3.58 -12.74
C THR A 6 -16.84 3.63 -12.86
N PRO A 7 -17.50 2.51 -13.24
CA PRO A 7 -18.97 2.43 -13.24
C PRO A 7 -19.53 2.51 -11.83
N GLN A 8 -20.82 2.82 -11.73
CA GLN A 8 -21.53 2.77 -10.45
C GLN A 8 -21.43 1.37 -9.85
N GLY A 9 -21.06 1.28 -8.57
CA GLY A 9 -20.91 0.01 -7.87
C GLY A 9 -19.57 -0.70 -8.08
N TRP A 10 -18.63 -0.09 -8.79
CA TRP A 10 -17.27 -0.62 -8.94
C TRP A 10 -16.62 -0.94 -7.59
N ARG A 11 -15.91 -2.06 -7.53
CA ARG A 11 -15.22 -2.54 -6.33
C ARG A 11 -13.72 -2.67 -6.56
N PRO A 12 -12.89 -2.50 -5.53
CA PRO A 12 -11.45 -2.74 -5.59
C PRO A 12 -11.12 -4.13 -6.19
N GLY A 13 -10.22 -4.14 -7.17
CA GLY A 13 -9.83 -5.34 -7.91
C GLY A 13 -10.62 -5.59 -9.18
N GLU A 14 -11.72 -4.86 -9.44
CA GLU A 14 -12.40 -4.92 -10.72
C GLU A 14 -11.65 -4.12 -11.79
N ASP A 15 -11.88 -4.47 -13.06
CA ASP A 15 -11.17 -3.89 -14.20
C ASP A 15 -11.38 -2.37 -14.31
N VAL A 16 -10.29 -1.68 -14.60
CA VAL A 16 -10.28 -0.26 -14.94
C VAL A 16 -9.62 -0.07 -16.31
N HIS A 17 -10.39 0.40 -17.26
CA HIS A 17 -9.95 0.57 -18.65
C HIS A 17 -9.50 2.00 -18.96
N GLU A 18 -10.10 2.98 -18.31
CA GLU A 18 -9.93 4.40 -18.63
C GLU A 18 -9.57 5.23 -17.40
N PHE A 19 -8.76 6.26 -17.64
CA PHE A 19 -8.40 7.28 -16.66
C PHE A 19 -8.84 8.66 -17.15
N SER A 20 -8.97 9.62 -16.23
CA SER A 20 -9.37 10.98 -16.52
C SER A 20 -8.34 11.96 -15.99
N ASP A 21 -7.80 12.80 -16.88
CA ASP A 21 -6.90 13.90 -16.49
C ASP A 21 -7.57 14.83 -15.48
N LYS A 22 -8.84 15.14 -15.66
CA LYS A 22 -9.61 15.94 -14.71
C LYS A 22 -9.67 15.30 -13.32
N LEU A 23 -9.91 13.99 -13.22
CA LEU A 23 -9.92 13.30 -11.92
C LEU A 23 -8.52 13.22 -11.32
N CYS A 24 -7.47 13.13 -12.14
CA CYS A 24 -6.07 13.20 -11.71
C CYS A 24 -5.79 14.57 -11.06
N ASP A 25 -6.07 15.65 -11.77
CA ASP A 25 -5.90 17.02 -11.29
C ASP A 25 -6.68 17.26 -9.99
N GLU A 26 -7.94 16.84 -9.93
CA GLU A 26 -8.75 16.93 -8.72
C GLU A 26 -8.21 16.10 -7.56
N ALA A 27 -7.62 14.94 -7.83
CA ALA A 27 -7.01 14.10 -6.80
C ALA A 27 -5.73 14.74 -6.23
N LEU A 28 -4.88 15.29 -7.09
CA LEU A 28 -3.67 16.00 -6.69
C LEU A 28 -4.00 17.32 -5.97
N GLN A 29 -5.00 18.05 -6.44
CA GLN A 29 -5.46 19.27 -5.75
C GLN A 29 -5.95 18.95 -4.34
N ARG A 30 -6.76 17.89 -4.15
CA ARG A 30 -7.20 17.46 -2.81
C ARG A 30 -6.06 17.08 -1.89
N ILE A 31 -4.99 16.46 -2.40
CA ILE A 31 -3.77 16.16 -1.62
C ILE A 31 -3.15 17.48 -1.14
N SER A 32 -2.99 18.47 -2.04
CA SER A 32 -2.43 19.77 -1.73
C SER A 32 -3.27 20.54 -0.70
N ASP A 33 -4.59 20.55 -0.87
CA ASP A 33 -5.53 21.25 0.03
C ASP A 33 -5.50 20.65 1.44
N LEU A 34 -5.51 19.32 1.56
CA LEU A 34 -5.41 18.63 2.84
C LEU A 34 -4.06 18.88 3.52
N PHE A 35 -2.98 18.83 2.76
CA PHE A 35 -1.65 19.13 3.28
C PHE A 35 -1.56 20.57 3.80
N THR A 36 -1.96 21.53 2.99
CA THR A 36 -1.94 22.95 3.38
C THR A 36 -2.80 23.24 4.60
N SER A 37 -3.94 22.56 4.72
CA SER A 37 -4.89 22.81 5.81
C SER A 37 -4.52 22.11 7.12
N TRP A 38 -3.84 20.97 7.07
CA TRP A 38 -3.73 20.09 8.23
C TRP A 38 -2.32 19.63 8.59
N HIS A 39 -1.37 19.64 7.62
CA HIS A 39 -0.02 19.15 7.93
C HIS A 39 0.66 20.03 8.98
N ASP A 40 1.30 19.39 9.94
CA ASP A 40 1.98 20.03 11.07
C ASP A 40 1.07 20.86 12.01
N THR A 41 -0.23 20.74 11.89
CA THR A 41 -1.15 21.38 12.84
C THR A 41 -1.20 20.64 14.19
N GLN A 42 -1.81 21.27 15.20
CA GLN A 42 -1.91 20.75 16.57
C GLN A 42 -0.54 20.38 17.17
N ASP A 43 0.42 21.29 17.08
CA ASP A 43 1.80 21.08 17.58
C ASP A 43 2.49 19.85 16.93
N GLY A 44 2.22 19.59 15.65
CA GLY A 44 2.79 18.49 14.89
C GLY A 44 2.12 17.13 15.12
N LEU A 45 0.99 17.08 15.80
CA LEU A 45 0.24 15.84 16.02
C LEU A 45 -0.45 15.34 14.74
N ILE A 46 -0.75 16.24 13.79
CA ILE A 46 -1.37 15.87 12.52
C ILE A 46 -0.30 15.88 11.41
N ARG A 47 -0.09 14.73 10.80
CA ARG A 47 0.82 14.55 9.65
C ARG A 47 0.05 14.06 8.44
N CYS A 48 0.18 14.74 7.31
CA CYS A 48 -0.45 14.36 6.05
C CYS A 48 0.56 13.74 5.10
N PHE A 49 0.19 12.62 4.49
CA PHE A 49 0.97 11.95 3.45
C PHE A 49 0.14 11.86 2.17
N PRO A 50 0.72 12.14 0.98
CA PRO A 50 0.03 11.91 -0.27
C PRO A 50 -0.21 10.41 -0.50
N ALA A 51 -1.35 10.08 -1.09
CA ALA A 51 -1.75 8.71 -1.32
C ALA A 51 -2.39 8.54 -2.70
N ALA A 52 -1.89 7.58 -3.48
CA ALA A 52 -2.67 6.90 -4.49
C ALA A 52 -3.55 5.84 -3.79
N ALA A 53 -4.76 5.60 -4.28
CA ALA A 53 -5.64 4.68 -3.56
C ALA A 53 -5.27 3.21 -3.82
N LEU A 54 -5.33 2.79 -5.07
CA LEU A 54 -5.15 1.41 -5.51
C LEU A 54 -4.33 1.40 -6.81
N VAL A 55 -3.54 0.36 -7.03
CA VAL A 55 -2.70 0.30 -8.23
C VAL A 55 -3.55 0.31 -9.50
N GLU A 56 -4.60 -0.51 -9.54
CA GLU A 56 -5.48 -0.63 -10.71
C GLU A 56 -6.29 0.64 -11.01
N SER A 57 -6.47 1.52 -10.04
CA SER A 57 -7.24 2.77 -10.19
C SER A 57 -6.39 4.04 -10.24
N SER A 58 -5.09 3.88 -10.45
CA SER A 58 -4.13 4.98 -10.53
C SER A 58 -3.40 4.97 -11.86
N SER A 59 -3.52 6.08 -12.62
CA SER A 59 -2.76 6.29 -13.84
C SER A 59 -1.28 6.55 -13.55
N PRO A 60 -0.38 6.39 -14.54
CA PRO A 60 1.00 6.85 -14.40
C PRO A 60 1.10 8.32 -13.99
N ALA A 61 0.26 9.20 -14.54
CA ALA A 61 0.25 10.63 -14.22
C ALA A 61 -0.07 10.89 -12.73
N LEU A 62 -1.06 10.17 -12.17
CA LEU A 62 -1.36 10.27 -10.74
C LEU A 62 -0.23 9.74 -9.87
N LEU A 63 0.39 8.62 -10.26
CA LEU A 63 1.55 8.06 -9.54
C LEU A 63 2.71 9.06 -9.52
N ASP A 64 3.07 9.61 -10.68
CA ASP A 64 4.13 10.62 -10.81
C ASP A 64 3.82 11.87 -9.98
N GLY A 65 2.58 12.35 -10.00
CA GLY A 65 2.13 13.50 -9.22
C GLY A 65 2.24 13.26 -7.70
N VAL A 66 1.89 12.06 -7.23
CA VAL A 66 2.02 11.67 -5.81
C VAL A 66 3.48 11.65 -5.38
N VAL A 67 4.37 11.05 -6.18
CA VAL A 67 5.82 11.01 -5.90
C VAL A 67 6.40 12.43 -5.89
N SER A 68 6.13 13.23 -6.91
CA SER A 68 6.62 14.62 -7.02
C SER A 68 6.16 15.47 -5.85
N PHE A 69 4.91 15.32 -5.41
CA PHE A 69 4.41 16.02 -4.23
C PHE A 69 5.15 15.59 -2.96
N ALA A 70 5.34 14.29 -2.78
CA ALA A 70 6.05 13.75 -1.61
C ALA A 70 7.51 14.24 -1.56
N GLU A 71 8.21 14.22 -2.70
CA GLU A 71 9.60 14.69 -2.80
C GLU A 71 9.74 16.19 -2.51
N SER A 72 8.84 17.01 -3.07
CA SER A 72 8.89 18.47 -2.87
C SER A 72 8.65 18.92 -1.44
N HIS A 73 8.00 18.06 -0.61
CA HIS A 73 7.66 18.34 0.78
C HIS A 73 8.42 17.45 1.78
N ASP A 74 9.39 16.67 1.32
CA ASP A 74 10.17 15.71 2.13
C ASP A 74 9.28 14.69 2.90
N LEU A 75 8.27 14.13 2.24
CA LEU A 75 7.28 13.22 2.81
C LEU A 75 7.47 11.78 2.32
N GLY A 76 6.89 10.85 3.06
CA GLY A 76 6.51 9.55 2.54
C GLY A 76 5.20 9.60 1.74
N TYR A 77 4.89 8.54 1.02
CA TYR A 77 3.63 8.35 0.29
C TYR A 77 3.14 6.92 0.41
N THR A 78 1.88 6.69 0.08
CA THR A 78 1.27 5.37 0.32
C THR A 78 0.34 4.92 -0.81
N ILE A 79 0.20 3.60 -0.93
CA ILE A 79 -0.73 2.92 -1.83
C ILE A 79 -1.10 1.55 -1.27
N HIS A 80 -2.31 1.05 -1.55
CA HIS A 80 -2.64 -0.36 -1.35
C HIS A 80 -1.97 -1.18 -2.44
N LEU A 81 -1.28 -2.26 -2.07
CA LEU A 81 -0.51 -3.08 -2.99
C LEU A 81 -0.77 -4.56 -2.76
N ALA A 82 -1.08 -5.27 -3.85
CA ALA A 82 -1.28 -6.71 -3.86
C ALA A 82 -2.21 -7.19 -2.73
N GLN A 83 -3.28 -6.45 -2.49
CA GLN A 83 -4.21 -6.70 -1.38
C GLN A 83 -5.21 -7.83 -1.68
N SER A 84 -5.46 -8.14 -2.96
CA SER A 84 -6.44 -9.16 -3.37
C SER A 84 -5.99 -9.94 -4.60
N ARG A 85 -6.55 -11.14 -4.79
CA ARG A 85 -6.35 -11.92 -6.01
C ARG A 85 -6.96 -11.22 -7.23
N LEU A 86 -8.10 -10.55 -7.05
CA LEU A 86 -8.76 -9.80 -8.11
C LEU A 86 -7.88 -8.68 -8.65
N GLU A 87 -7.20 -7.93 -7.78
CA GLU A 87 -6.21 -6.91 -8.20
C GLU A 87 -5.10 -7.54 -9.06
N ILE A 88 -4.52 -8.67 -8.62
CA ILE A 88 -3.47 -9.36 -9.38
C ILE A 88 -3.97 -9.78 -10.76
N GLU A 89 -5.17 -10.37 -10.82
CA GLU A 89 -5.76 -10.86 -12.06
C GLU A 89 -6.13 -9.71 -13.01
N SER A 90 -6.75 -8.64 -12.50
CA SER A 90 -7.09 -7.45 -13.26
C SER A 90 -5.83 -6.79 -13.84
N MET A 91 -4.79 -6.57 -13.04
CA MET A 91 -3.56 -5.96 -13.50
C MET A 91 -2.86 -6.80 -14.59
N LYS A 92 -2.82 -8.13 -14.42
CA LYS A 92 -2.27 -9.03 -15.44
C LYS A 92 -3.07 -8.95 -16.74
N ARG A 93 -4.40 -8.95 -16.67
CA ARG A 93 -5.28 -8.91 -17.83
C ARG A 93 -5.20 -7.59 -18.59
N LEU A 94 -5.20 -6.46 -17.87
CA LEU A 94 -5.29 -5.13 -18.47
C LEU A 94 -3.93 -4.49 -18.74
N ARG A 95 -2.92 -4.78 -17.93
CA ARG A 95 -1.60 -4.13 -18.00
C ARG A 95 -0.48 -5.11 -18.38
N GLY A 96 -0.78 -6.42 -18.47
CA GLY A 96 0.19 -7.47 -18.80
C GLY A 96 1.21 -7.76 -17.69
N VAL A 97 1.09 -7.11 -16.52
CA VAL A 97 2.05 -7.23 -15.42
C VAL A 97 1.33 -7.28 -14.08
N ARG A 98 2.02 -7.77 -13.04
CA ARG A 98 1.52 -7.75 -11.67
C ARG A 98 1.66 -6.34 -11.05
N PRO A 99 0.90 -6.00 -9.99
CA PRO A 99 0.87 -4.65 -9.41
C PRO A 99 2.25 -4.09 -9.04
N THR A 100 3.09 -4.88 -8.38
CA THR A 100 4.43 -4.44 -7.94
C THR A 100 5.34 -4.10 -9.13
N PHE A 101 5.30 -4.91 -10.21
CA PHE A 101 6.04 -4.64 -11.44
C PHE A 101 5.54 -3.37 -12.14
N TYR A 102 4.23 -3.14 -12.11
CA TYR A 102 3.67 -1.90 -12.63
C TYR A 102 4.21 -0.68 -11.89
N LEU A 103 4.17 -0.69 -10.56
CA LEU A 103 4.73 0.37 -9.73
C LEU A 103 6.24 0.54 -9.96
N PHE A 104 7.00 -0.55 -10.07
CA PHE A 104 8.43 -0.50 -10.39
C PHE A 104 8.70 0.18 -11.74
N LYS A 105 7.94 -0.20 -12.78
CA LYS A 105 8.07 0.39 -14.12
C LYS A 105 7.81 1.90 -14.14
N HIS A 106 6.95 2.39 -13.26
CA HIS A 106 6.60 3.81 -13.13
C HIS A 106 7.38 4.53 -12.03
N GLY A 107 8.49 3.96 -11.52
CA GLY A 107 9.34 4.62 -10.55
C GLY A 107 8.68 4.88 -9.18
N PHE A 108 7.59 4.18 -8.88
CA PHE A 108 6.81 4.40 -7.66
C PHE A 108 7.36 3.62 -6.44
N LEU A 109 8.24 2.63 -6.64
CA LEU A 109 8.89 1.91 -5.54
C LEU A 109 10.07 2.71 -4.98
N GLY A 110 10.23 2.69 -3.66
CA GLY A 110 11.34 3.38 -3.02
C GLY A 110 11.22 3.46 -1.51
N PRO A 111 12.26 4.00 -0.84
CA PRO A 111 12.31 4.03 0.63
C PRO A 111 11.33 5.01 1.28
N ARG A 112 10.63 5.83 0.48
CA ARG A 112 9.56 6.72 0.93
C ARG A 112 8.17 6.13 0.76
N LEU A 113 8.03 4.98 0.06
CA LEU A 113 6.76 4.31 -0.14
C LEU A 113 6.38 3.46 1.07
N PHE A 114 5.17 3.68 1.58
CA PHE A 114 4.46 2.81 2.51
C PHE A 114 3.46 1.97 1.72
N ALA A 115 3.85 0.74 1.36
CA ALA A 115 3.03 -0.19 0.61
C ALA A 115 2.12 -0.98 1.57
N ALA A 116 0.81 -0.76 1.48
CA ALA A 116 -0.14 -1.41 2.37
C ALA A 116 -0.49 -2.82 1.89
N HIS A 117 -0.57 -3.75 2.83
CA HIS A 117 -0.97 -5.16 2.70
C HIS A 117 0.10 -6.09 2.15
N CYS A 118 0.47 -6.00 0.89
CA CYS A 118 1.41 -6.91 0.20
C CYS A 118 1.08 -8.41 0.41
N ARG A 119 -0.22 -8.76 0.48
CA ARG A 119 -0.68 -10.13 0.84
C ARG A 119 -0.42 -11.17 -0.25
N TYR A 120 -0.45 -10.73 -1.51
CA TYR A 120 -0.37 -11.62 -2.68
C TYR A 120 0.88 -11.39 -3.53
N VAL A 121 1.95 -10.88 -2.93
CA VAL A 121 3.24 -10.72 -3.61
C VAL A 121 3.91 -12.10 -3.79
N ASP A 122 4.56 -12.29 -4.94
CA ASP A 122 5.38 -13.47 -5.20
C ASP A 122 6.88 -13.22 -4.90
N LYS A 123 7.70 -14.26 -5.06
CA LYS A 123 9.14 -14.17 -4.74
C LYS A 123 9.87 -13.07 -5.52
N SER A 124 9.50 -12.84 -6.78
CA SER A 124 10.13 -11.81 -7.62
C SER A 124 9.69 -10.41 -7.19
N GLU A 125 8.43 -10.23 -6.79
CA GLU A 125 7.93 -8.98 -6.23
C GLU A 125 8.55 -8.68 -4.85
N ILE A 126 8.72 -9.69 -4.00
CA ILE A 126 9.42 -9.56 -2.71
C ILE A 126 10.85 -9.04 -2.94
N ALA A 127 11.57 -9.58 -3.92
CA ALA A 127 12.91 -9.11 -4.26
C ALA A 127 12.93 -7.66 -4.74
N LEU A 128 11.95 -7.25 -5.57
CA LEU A 128 11.82 -5.85 -6.01
C LEU A 128 11.55 -4.89 -4.85
N LEU A 129 10.62 -5.25 -3.97
CA LEU A 129 10.28 -4.45 -2.78
C LEU A 129 11.48 -4.31 -1.84
N GLY A 130 12.22 -5.40 -1.62
CA GLY A 130 13.43 -5.39 -0.80
C GLY A 130 14.54 -4.55 -1.39
N ASN A 131 14.84 -4.72 -2.68
CA ASN A 131 15.87 -3.96 -3.39
C ASN A 131 15.58 -2.46 -3.42
N SER A 132 14.32 -2.07 -3.53
CA SER A 132 13.88 -0.67 -3.47
C SER A 132 13.76 -0.14 -2.04
N ARG A 133 13.94 -0.98 -1.01
CA ARG A 133 13.75 -0.63 0.40
C ARG A 133 12.36 -0.08 0.70
N THR A 134 11.36 -0.52 -0.06
CA THR A 134 9.96 -0.14 0.15
C THR A 134 9.51 -0.58 1.54
N ILE A 135 8.89 0.33 2.28
CA ILE A 135 8.32 0.06 3.60
C ILE A 135 7.01 -0.71 3.40
N VAL A 136 6.92 -1.92 3.93
CA VAL A 136 5.68 -2.69 3.90
C VAL A 136 4.89 -2.46 5.18
N THR A 137 3.63 -2.03 5.06
CA THR A 137 2.77 -1.85 6.21
C THR A 137 1.85 -3.05 6.39
N HIS A 138 2.00 -3.73 7.52
CA HIS A 138 1.26 -4.94 7.88
C HIS A 138 -0.02 -4.60 8.65
N GLN A 139 -1.17 -4.84 8.04
CA GLN A 139 -2.49 -4.69 8.65
C GLN A 139 -2.96 -6.07 9.15
N SER A 140 -2.39 -6.52 10.26
CA SER A 140 -2.53 -7.90 10.75
C SER A 140 -3.97 -8.28 11.10
N ALA A 141 -4.71 -7.40 11.76
CA ALA A 141 -6.12 -7.64 12.10
C ALA A 141 -6.98 -7.80 10.84
N MET A 142 -6.75 -6.98 9.81
CA MET A 142 -7.42 -7.13 8.52
C MET A 142 -6.96 -8.40 7.78
N ALA A 143 -5.67 -8.75 7.84
CA ALA A 143 -5.16 -9.97 7.25
C ALA A 143 -5.79 -11.21 7.88
N GLY A 144 -5.91 -11.24 9.21
CA GLY A 144 -6.60 -12.29 9.95
C GLY A 144 -8.08 -12.41 9.55
N ASN A 145 -8.81 -11.29 9.48
CA ASN A 145 -10.20 -11.26 9.03
C ASN A 145 -10.41 -11.79 7.59
N ARG A 146 -9.43 -11.55 6.71
CA ARG A 146 -9.47 -12.00 5.31
C ARG A 146 -8.91 -13.41 5.12
N GLY A 147 -8.35 -14.02 6.17
CA GLY A 147 -7.78 -15.37 6.12
C GLY A 147 -6.51 -15.47 5.25
N VAL A 148 -5.80 -14.36 5.04
CA VAL A 148 -4.59 -14.31 4.22
C VAL A 148 -3.54 -13.44 4.89
N ILE A 149 -2.44 -14.08 5.28
CA ILE A 149 -1.30 -13.41 5.92
C ILE A 149 -0.26 -13.06 4.85
N PRO A 150 0.24 -11.81 4.81
CA PRO A 150 1.34 -11.46 3.92
C PRO A 150 2.63 -12.17 4.34
N PRO A 151 3.58 -12.43 3.41
CA PRO A 151 4.84 -13.10 3.70
C PRO A 151 5.83 -12.15 4.41
N ILE A 152 5.50 -11.72 5.63
CA ILE A 152 6.25 -10.69 6.40
C ILE A 152 7.70 -11.09 6.64
N PRO A 153 8.05 -12.32 7.08
CA PRO A 153 9.44 -12.71 7.27
C PRO A 153 10.25 -12.70 5.97
N GLU A 154 9.66 -13.13 4.86
CA GLU A 154 10.30 -13.12 3.54
C GLU A 154 10.57 -11.69 3.07
N LEU A 155 9.59 -10.79 3.23
CA LEU A 155 9.72 -9.36 2.94
C LEU A 155 10.82 -8.72 3.80
N ARG A 156 10.83 -8.97 5.10
CA ARG A 156 11.87 -8.49 6.02
C ARG A 156 13.25 -9.01 5.62
N SER A 157 13.36 -10.31 5.32
CA SER A 157 14.61 -10.94 4.90
C SER A 157 15.13 -10.41 3.57
N ALA A 158 14.24 -9.98 2.69
CA ALA A 158 14.60 -9.32 1.42
C ALA A 158 15.07 -7.87 1.60
N GLY A 159 14.93 -7.27 2.80
CA GLY A 159 15.38 -5.91 3.10
C GLY A 159 14.27 -4.87 3.19
N CYS A 160 12.99 -5.26 3.13
CA CYS A 160 11.89 -4.34 3.38
C CYS A 160 11.83 -3.94 4.86
N PRO A 161 11.82 -2.65 5.20
CA PRO A 161 11.38 -2.23 6.52
C PRO A 161 9.90 -2.60 6.71
N ILE A 162 9.54 -3.05 7.90
CA ILE A 162 8.15 -3.41 8.22
C ILE A 162 7.59 -2.41 9.21
N ALA A 163 6.44 -1.85 8.88
CA ALA A 163 5.63 -1.03 9.76
C ALA A 163 4.27 -1.72 10.00
N MET A 164 3.53 -1.25 10.97
CA MET A 164 2.20 -1.80 11.29
C MET A 164 1.11 -0.76 11.08
N GLY A 165 -0.09 -1.25 10.73
CA GLY A 165 -1.29 -0.44 10.61
C GLY A 165 -2.52 -1.23 11.06
N THR A 166 -3.57 -0.52 11.40
CA THR A 166 -4.82 -1.10 11.89
C THR A 166 -5.85 -1.33 10.80
N ASP A 167 -5.70 -0.60 9.67
CA ASP A 167 -6.73 -0.56 8.62
C ASP A 167 -8.07 -0.06 9.18
N ASN A 168 -9.18 -0.35 8.51
CA ASN A 168 -10.54 0.00 8.96
C ASN A 168 -11.17 -1.04 9.90
N ASN A 169 -10.40 -2.01 10.37
CA ASN A 169 -10.91 -3.12 11.19
C ASN A 169 -10.91 -2.80 12.68
N THR A 170 -9.87 -2.17 13.15
CA THR A 170 -9.70 -1.74 14.55
C THR A 170 -8.82 -0.48 14.58
N GLN A 171 -8.89 0.29 15.65
CA GLN A 171 -7.98 1.41 15.88
C GLN A 171 -7.03 1.12 17.06
N ASP A 172 -6.90 -0.16 17.41
CA ASP A 172 -6.06 -0.64 18.50
C ASP A 172 -4.77 -1.26 17.97
N MET A 173 -3.65 -0.55 18.14
CA MET A 173 -2.34 -1.02 17.74
C MET A 173 -1.83 -2.19 18.59
N VAL A 174 -2.26 -2.30 19.84
CA VAL A 174 -1.90 -3.44 20.71
C VAL A 174 -2.57 -4.70 20.21
N GLU A 175 -3.84 -4.61 19.82
CA GLU A 175 -4.53 -5.71 19.13
C GLU A 175 -3.82 -6.08 17.83
N ALA A 176 -3.47 -5.12 16.99
CA ALA A 176 -2.77 -5.37 15.74
C ALA A 176 -1.45 -6.12 15.96
N MET A 177 -0.63 -5.69 16.92
CA MET A 177 0.62 -6.39 17.28
C MET A 177 0.37 -7.81 17.78
N ARG A 178 -0.63 -8.01 18.63
CA ARG A 178 -1.00 -9.32 19.16
C ARG A 178 -1.47 -10.27 18.05
N VAL A 179 -2.32 -9.78 17.13
CA VAL A 179 -2.80 -10.58 15.99
C VAL A 179 -1.63 -10.92 15.07
N ALA A 180 -0.72 -9.98 14.78
CA ALA A 180 0.46 -10.27 13.97
C ALA A 180 1.28 -11.41 14.53
N LEU A 181 1.59 -11.36 15.83
CA LEU A 181 2.35 -12.41 16.51
C LEU A 181 1.67 -13.78 16.43
N LEU A 182 0.37 -13.82 16.75
CA LEU A 182 -0.37 -15.09 16.83
C LEU A 182 -0.60 -15.70 15.43
N THR A 183 -0.96 -14.91 14.46
CA THR A 183 -1.20 -15.39 13.09
C THR A 183 0.08 -15.89 12.44
N GLU A 184 1.21 -15.23 12.67
CA GLU A 184 2.50 -15.68 12.14
C GLU A 184 2.93 -17.03 12.75
N ARG A 185 2.80 -17.20 14.07
CA ARG A 185 3.08 -18.46 14.76
C ARG A 185 2.21 -19.61 14.26
N ILE A 186 0.92 -19.36 14.10
CA ILE A 186 -0.04 -20.36 13.58
C ILE A 186 0.33 -20.73 12.14
N SER A 187 0.64 -19.76 11.28
CA SER A 187 0.94 -20.00 9.87
C SER A 187 2.22 -20.82 9.66
N ARG A 188 3.15 -20.75 10.62
CA ARG A 188 4.44 -21.46 10.58
C ARG A 188 4.49 -22.71 11.43
N ASP A 189 3.44 -23.02 12.16
CA ASP A 189 3.42 -24.09 13.18
C ASP A 189 4.61 -23.97 14.15
N ASP A 190 4.95 -22.73 14.54
CA ASP A 190 6.08 -22.41 15.41
C ASP A 190 5.65 -21.44 16.53
N GLY A 191 5.45 -21.98 17.75
CA GLY A 191 5.07 -21.21 18.92
C GLY A 191 6.20 -20.30 19.49
N THR A 192 7.40 -20.41 18.96
CA THR A 192 8.59 -19.70 19.48
C THR A 192 9.04 -18.53 18.61
N ASN A 193 8.59 -18.44 17.35
CA ASN A 193 8.99 -17.41 16.40
C ASN A 193 7.76 -16.84 15.64
N PRO A 194 7.61 -15.53 15.53
CA PRO A 194 8.48 -14.46 16.07
C PRO A 194 8.38 -14.31 17.59
N GLN A 195 9.41 -13.72 18.19
CA GLN A 195 9.37 -13.29 19.60
C GLN A 195 8.82 -11.87 19.68
N PRO A 196 8.05 -11.55 20.73
CA PRO A 196 7.66 -10.18 21.03
C PRO A 196 8.86 -9.47 21.66
N GLU A 197 9.58 -8.70 20.86
CA GLU A 197 10.69 -7.84 21.32
C GLU A 197 10.30 -6.38 21.26
#